data_d18023b1238587f81479f7e9cbc45304
#
_entry.id   d18023b1238587f81479f7e9cbc45304
#
_cell.length_a   1.000
_cell.length_b   1.000
_cell.length_c   1.000
_cell.angle_alpha   90.00
_cell.angle_beta   90.00
_cell.angle_gamma   90.00
#
_symmetry.space_group_name_H-M   'P 1'
#
loop_
_entity.id
_entity.type
_entity.pdbx_description
1 polymer ?
#
loop_
_entity_poly.entity_id
_entity_poly.type
_entity_poly.pdbx_seq_one_letter_code
_entity_poly.pdbx_strand_id
1 'polypeptide(L)'
;VKLDSPAGRVTAYAQVNEAGSVDYVKFHNVPCFIYKKDIEVEIEGYGTIHADIVYGGCFYAYVDAAQFGVDITPENVSKLTEIGVAVKKAAEKKYPIQHPTENSVNWLYGTMLLAPLKKEGNKIYAKNICIFADGEVDRSPTGTPSGGRVAQLYACA
;
A
#
# COMPACT_ATOMS: atom_id res chain seq x y z
N VAL A 1 5.33 -1.80 23.57
CA VAL A 1 6.34 -2.69 22.98
C VAL A 1 7.10 -1.93 21.91
N LYS A 2 8.42 -2.09 21.85
CA LYS A 2 9.27 -1.56 20.78
C LYS A 2 9.75 -2.72 19.92
N LEU A 3 9.54 -2.61 18.63
CA LEU A 3 9.89 -3.63 17.63
C LEU A 3 10.90 -3.02 16.66
N ASP A 4 12.08 -3.59 16.57
CA ASP A 4 13.06 -3.20 15.56
C ASP A 4 12.85 -4.04 14.29
N SER A 5 12.70 -3.38 13.17
CA SER A 5 12.48 -3.99 11.85
C SER A 5 13.49 -3.43 10.85
N PRO A 6 13.69 -4.06 9.69
CA PRO A 6 14.53 -3.49 8.62
C PRO A 6 14.14 -2.07 8.23
N ALA A 7 12.86 -1.74 8.36
CA ALA A 7 12.32 -0.41 8.05
C ALA A 7 12.60 0.64 9.16
N GLY A 8 13.08 0.20 10.34
CA GLY A 8 13.28 1.03 11.52
C GLY A 8 12.47 0.58 12.72
N ARG A 9 12.44 1.39 13.77
CA ARG A 9 11.74 1.06 15.01
C ARG A 9 10.26 1.42 14.96
N VAL A 10 9.41 0.43 15.21
CA VAL A 10 7.97 0.58 15.41
C VAL A 10 7.65 0.48 16.90
N THR A 11 6.89 1.43 17.45
CA THR A 11 6.45 1.42 18.85
C THR A 11 4.95 1.12 18.89
N ALA A 12 4.59 -0.01 19.51
CA ALA A 12 3.21 -0.45 19.69
C ALA A 12 2.75 -0.25 21.14
N TYR A 13 1.54 0.25 21.29
CA TYR A 13 0.85 0.48 22.56
C TYR A 13 -0.41 -0.39 22.59
N ALA A 14 -0.42 -1.39 23.43
CA ALA A 14 -1.60 -2.23 23.65
C ALA A 14 -2.40 -1.70 24.85
N GLN A 15 -3.68 -1.47 24.66
CA GLN A 15 -4.61 -1.20 25.76
C GLN A 15 -5.14 -2.53 26.25
N VAL A 16 -4.78 -2.86 27.49
CA VAL A 16 -5.22 -4.09 28.17
C VAL A 16 -6.34 -3.72 29.13
N ASN A 17 -7.44 -4.46 29.10
CA ASN A 17 -8.56 -4.29 30.03
C ASN A 17 -8.37 -5.05 31.33
N GLU A 18 -9.31 -4.91 32.27
CA GLU A 18 -9.25 -5.56 33.58
C GLU A 18 -9.26 -7.10 33.52
N ALA A 19 -9.81 -7.69 32.47
CA ALA A 19 -9.82 -9.13 32.20
C ALA A 19 -8.50 -9.66 31.60
N GLY A 20 -7.52 -8.78 31.34
CA GLY A 20 -6.25 -9.15 30.73
C GLY A 20 -6.31 -9.29 29.19
N SER A 21 -7.43 -8.96 28.58
CA SER A 21 -7.59 -8.96 27.11
C SER A 21 -7.16 -7.64 26.50
N VAL A 22 -6.71 -7.67 25.24
CA VAL A 22 -6.32 -6.47 24.49
C VAL A 22 -7.55 -5.91 23.78
N ASP A 23 -7.95 -4.68 24.12
CA ASP A 23 -9.08 -3.99 23.46
C ASP A 23 -8.68 -3.40 22.12
N TYR A 24 -7.51 -2.76 22.05
CA TYR A 24 -6.95 -2.24 20.79
C TYR A 24 -5.44 -2.09 20.89
N VAL A 25 -4.81 -2.01 19.74
CA VAL A 25 -3.38 -1.68 19.59
C VAL A 25 -3.22 -0.45 18.73
N LYS A 26 -2.47 0.52 19.25
CA LYS A 26 -2.02 1.71 18.52
C LYS A 26 -0.52 1.58 18.27
N PHE A 27 -0.05 1.94 17.08
CA PHE A 27 1.39 1.94 16.83
C PHE A 27 1.84 3.21 16.08
N HIS A 28 3.09 3.61 16.35
CA HIS A 28 3.81 4.58 15.56
C HIS A 28 4.63 3.83 14.54
N ASN A 29 4.28 4.03 13.27
CA ASN A 29 5.00 3.47 12.14
C ASN A 29 6.27 4.29 11.85
N VAL A 30 7.12 3.78 10.96
CA VAL A 30 8.24 4.52 10.38
C VAL A 30 7.72 5.65 9.50
N PRO A 31 8.54 6.70 9.21
CA PRO A 31 8.16 7.76 8.29
C PRO A 31 7.73 7.22 6.93
N CYS A 32 6.62 7.77 6.41
CA CYS A 32 6.08 7.40 5.11
C CYS A 32 6.36 8.52 4.10
N PHE A 33 6.71 8.16 2.86
CA PHE A 33 7.00 9.13 1.80
C PHE A 33 6.70 8.60 0.41
N ILE A 34 6.46 9.52 -0.53
CA ILE A 34 6.34 9.18 -1.95
C ILE A 34 7.75 9.03 -2.51
N TYR A 35 8.07 7.85 -3.04
CA TYR A 35 9.37 7.55 -3.65
C TYR A 35 9.43 7.98 -5.11
N LYS A 36 8.43 7.63 -5.89
CA LYS A 36 8.23 8.06 -7.29
C LYS A 36 6.77 8.36 -7.53
N LYS A 37 6.49 9.47 -8.18
CA LYS A 37 5.13 9.88 -8.53
C LYS A 37 4.90 9.71 -10.01
N ASP A 38 3.67 9.30 -10.37
CA ASP A 38 3.18 9.21 -11.74
C ASP A 38 4.10 8.39 -12.67
N ILE A 39 4.52 7.20 -12.20
CA ILE A 39 5.28 6.28 -13.04
C ILE A 39 4.36 5.63 -14.06
N GLU A 40 4.89 5.38 -15.25
CA GLU A 40 4.21 4.67 -16.32
C GLU A 40 4.70 3.22 -16.41
N VAL A 41 3.77 2.27 -16.41
CA VAL A 41 4.03 0.84 -16.63
C VAL A 41 3.13 0.30 -17.73
N GLU A 42 3.67 -0.55 -18.59
CA GLU A 42 2.91 -1.24 -19.62
C GLU A 42 2.34 -2.54 -19.08
N ILE A 43 1.03 -2.69 -19.12
CA ILE A 43 0.31 -3.89 -18.67
C ILE A 43 -0.40 -4.51 -19.86
N GLU A 44 -0.10 -5.78 -20.10
CA GLU A 44 -0.72 -6.52 -21.20
C GLU A 44 -2.25 -6.51 -21.11
N GLY A 45 -2.91 -6.16 -22.20
CA GLY A 45 -4.37 -6.04 -22.26
C GLY A 45 -4.95 -4.72 -21.73
N TYR A 46 -4.13 -3.85 -21.11
CA TYR A 46 -4.57 -2.57 -20.54
C TYR A 46 -3.78 -1.36 -21.03
N GLY A 47 -2.61 -1.58 -21.68
CA GLY A 47 -1.76 -0.50 -22.15
C GLY A 47 -0.98 0.19 -21.04
N THR A 48 -0.72 1.48 -21.23
CA THR A 48 0.03 2.30 -20.27
C THR A 48 -0.83 2.63 -19.04
N ILE A 49 -0.35 2.27 -17.87
CA ILE A 49 -0.98 2.48 -16.56
C ILE A 49 -0.11 3.42 -15.73
N HIS A 50 -0.73 4.36 -15.05
CA HIS A 50 -0.09 5.30 -14.15
C HIS A 50 -0.19 4.84 -12.69
N ALA A 51 0.93 4.90 -11.97
CA ALA A 51 1.01 4.51 -10.57
C ALA A 51 1.99 5.40 -9.80
N ASP A 52 1.85 5.43 -8.48
CA ASP A 52 2.88 5.99 -7.59
C ASP A 52 3.63 4.87 -6.89
N ILE A 53 4.92 5.03 -6.62
CA ILE A 53 5.65 4.17 -5.70
C ILE A 53 5.81 4.91 -4.38
N VAL A 54 5.26 4.34 -3.30
CA VAL A 54 5.22 4.98 -1.99
C VAL A 54 5.76 4.02 -0.93
N TYR A 55 6.50 4.58 0.03
CA TYR A 55 7.06 3.88 1.16
C TYR A 55 6.23 4.11 2.43
N GLY A 56 5.95 3.05 3.16
CA GLY A 56 5.27 3.10 4.46
C GLY A 56 5.80 2.06 5.46
N GLY A 57 7.07 1.63 5.26
CA GLY A 57 7.72 0.51 5.93
C GLY A 57 8.14 -0.59 4.96
N CYS A 58 7.46 -0.66 3.82
CA CYS A 58 7.84 -1.35 2.58
C CYS A 58 7.42 -0.47 1.40
N PHE A 59 7.97 -0.73 0.22
CA PHE A 59 7.53 -0.07 -1.00
C PHE A 59 6.33 -0.78 -1.63
N TYR A 60 5.35 0.02 -2.06
CA TYR A 60 4.18 -0.45 -2.79
C TYR A 60 3.92 0.42 -4.02
N ALA A 61 3.40 -0.18 -5.09
CA ALA A 61 2.81 0.56 -6.18
C ALA A 61 1.35 0.89 -5.83
N TYR A 62 0.96 2.15 -5.97
CA TYR A 62 -0.40 2.61 -5.76
C TYR A 62 -1.01 2.95 -7.10
N VAL A 63 -2.09 2.29 -7.46
CA VAL A 63 -2.72 2.41 -8.77
C VAL A 63 -4.23 2.48 -8.63
N ASP A 64 -4.87 3.36 -9.40
CA ASP A 64 -6.32 3.44 -9.43
C ASP A 64 -6.91 2.24 -10.19
N ALA A 65 -7.78 1.47 -9.53
CA ALA A 65 -8.43 0.31 -10.10
C ALA A 65 -9.32 0.66 -11.31
N ALA A 66 -9.78 1.90 -11.40
CA ALA A 66 -10.56 2.40 -12.52
C ALA A 66 -9.80 2.36 -13.85
N GLN A 67 -8.45 2.46 -13.83
CA GLN A 67 -7.63 2.34 -15.04
C GLN A 67 -7.76 0.95 -15.71
N PHE A 68 -8.18 -0.06 -14.94
CA PHE A 68 -8.40 -1.43 -15.40
C PHE A 68 -9.89 -1.74 -15.67
N GLY A 69 -10.78 -0.76 -15.46
CA GLY A 69 -12.22 -0.97 -15.59
C GLY A 69 -12.78 -1.99 -14.62
N VAL A 70 -12.20 -2.11 -13.40
CA VAL A 70 -12.61 -3.09 -12.40
C VAL A 70 -12.90 -2.41 -11.05
N ASP A 71 -14.02 -2.80 -10.44
CA ASP A 71 -14.38 -2.36 -9.11
C ASP A 71 -13.75 -3.25 -8.04
N ILE A 72 -13.39 -2.64 -6.90
CA ILE A 72 -12.88 -3.38 -5.74
C ILE A 72 -14.05 -4.01 -5.01
N THR A 73 -14.39 -5.24 -5.38
CA THR A 73 -15.43 -6.06 -4.76
C THR A 73 -14.95 -7.50 -4.53
N PRO A 74 -15.57 -8.26 -3.63
CA PRO A 74 -15.17 -9.65 -3.40
C PRO A 74 -15.24 -10.52 -4.66
N GLU A 75 -16.20 -10.27 -5.55
CA GLU A 75 -16.42 -11.01 -6.79
C GLU A 75 -15.25 -10.84 -7.78
N ASN A 76 -14.56 -9.70 -7.69
CA ASN A 76 -13.45 -9.34 -8.57
C ASN A 76 -12.06 -9.70 -8.00
N VAL A 77 -11.99 -10.36 -6.84
CA VAL A 77 -10.72 -10.62 -6.14
C VAL A 77 -9.69 -11.32 -7.04
N SER A 78 -10.07 -12.35 -7.77
CA SER A 78 -9.13 -13.07 -8.67
C SER A 78 -8.55 -12.13 -9.72
N LYS A 79 -9.38 -11.32 -10.38
CA LYS A 79 -8.95 -10.35 -11.39
C LYS A 79 -8.07 -9.25 -10.79
N LEU A 80 -8.44 -8.73 -9.62
CA LEU A 80 -7.65 -7.73 -8.89
C LEU A 80 -6.28 -8.27 -8.49
N THR A 81 -6.22 -9.57 -8.12
CA THR A 81 -4.95 -10.24 -7.80
C THR A 81 -4.04 -10.31 -9.04
N GLU A 82 -4.56 -10.76 -10.18
CA GLU A 82 -3.81 -10.81 -11.44
C GLU A 82 -3.26 -9.42 -11.82
N ILE A 83 -4.10 -8.39 -11.75
CA ILE A 83 -3.72 -7.00 -12.02
C ILE A 83 -2.62 -6.55 -11.04
N GLY A 84 -2.78 -6.77 -9.74
CA GLY A 84 -1.82 -6.36 -8.73
C GLY A 84 -0.43 -6.99 -8.93
N VAL A 85 -0.39 -8.28 -9.27
CA VAL A 85 0.85 -9.00 -9.60
C VAL A 85 1.47 -8.45 -10.88
N ALA A 86 0.67 -8.17 -11.90
CA ALA A 86 1.16 -7.62 -13.18
C ALA A 86 1.79 -6.23 -12.98
N VAL A 87 1.11 -5.33 -12.23
CA VAL A 87 1.62 -3.99 -11.91
C VAL A 87 2.92 -4.07 -11.13
N LYS A 88 2.98 -4.91 -10.08
CA LYS A 88 4.20 -5.11 -9.29
C LYS A 88 5.37 -5.50 -10.20
N LYS A 89 5.22 -6.56 -11.00
CA LYS A 89 6.27 -7.06 -11.89
C LYS A 89 6.71 -6.02 -12.93
N ALA A 90 5.78 -5.32 -13.52
CA ALA A 90 6.09 -4.27 -14.52
C ALA A 90 6.84 -3.09 -13.89
N ALA A 91 6.41 -2.65 -12.70
CA ALA A 91 7.07 -1.58 -11.96
C ALA A 91 8.49 -1.96 -11.52
N GLU A 92 8.69 -3.15 -10.94
CA GLU A 92 10.02 -3.63 -10.53
C GLU A 92 10.98 -3.75 -11.71
N LYS A 93 10.49 -4.22 -12.86
CA LYS A 93 11.32 -4.37 -14.07
C LYS A 93 11.81 -3.00 -14.61
N LYS A 94 10.96 -1.97 -14.53
CA LYS A 94 11.24 -0.66 -15.14
C LYS A 94 11.90 0.33 -14.16
N TYR A 95 11.59 0.22 -12.88
CA TYR A 95 12.01 1.19 -11.87
C TYR A 95 12.80 0.50 -10.74
N PRO A 96 14.12 0.68 -10.67
CA PRO A 96 14.91 0.21 -9.53
C PRO A 96 14.39 0.81 -8.23
N ILE A 97 14.22 -0.05 -7.24
CA ILE A 97 13.77 0.32 -5.90
C ILE A 97 14.99 0.31 -4.97
N GLN A 98 15.18 1.39 -4.22
CA GLN A 98 16.22 1.49 -3.22
C GLN A 98 15.82 2.50 -2.16
N HIS A 99 15.75 2.05 -0.90
CA HIS A 99 15.52 2.97 0.21
C HIS A 99 16.70 3.93 0.38
N PRO A 100 16.47 5.23 0.69
CA PRO A 100 17.55 6.23 0.77
C PRO A 100 18.64 5.92 1.79
N THR A 101 18.29 5.23 2.90
CA THR A 101 19.22 4.95 4.00
C THR A 101 19.32 3.47 4.38
N GLU A 102 18.38 2.62 3.93
CA GLU A 102 18.30 1.20 4.30
C GLU A 102 18.57 0.31 3.09
N ASN A 103 19.80 -0.14 2.95
CA ASN A 103 20.23 -0.95 1.80
C ASN A 103 19.51 -2.29 1.68
N SER A 104 18.99 -2.82 2.78
CA SER A 104 18.22 -4.07 2.81
C SER A 104 16.78 -3.92 2.29
N VAL A 105 16.31 -2.69 2.06
CA VAL A 105 14.94 -2.40 1.59
C VAL A 105 15.01 -1.92 0.13
N ASN A 106 15.07 -2.87 -0.80
CA ASN A 106 15.35 -2.60 -2.21
C ASN A 106 14.41 -3.34 -3.19
N TRP A 107 13.19 -3.67 -2.76
CA TRP A 107 12.18 -4.34 -3.59
C TRP A 107 10.80 -3.72 -3.41
N LEU A 108 9.94 -3.95 -4.39
CA LEU A 108 8.52 -3.60 -4.33
C LEU A 108 7.74 -4.76 -3.70
N TYR A 109 7.15 -4.54 -2.53
CA TYR A 109 6.50 -5.62 -1.78
C TYR A 109 5.16 -6.02 -2.39
N GLY A 110 4.40 -5.06 -2.92
CA GLY A 110 3.09 -5.33 -3.48
C GLY A 110 2.49 -4.13 -4.22
N THR A 111 1.22 -4.27 -4.54
CA THR A 111 0.40 -3.25 -5.20
C THR A 111 -0.83 -2.94 -4.35
N MET A 112 -1.09 -1.66 -4.14
CA MET A 112 -2.34 -1.14 -3.61
C MET A 112 -3.23 -0.71 -4.76
N LEU A 113 -4.29 -1.47 -5.03
CA LEU A 113 -5.35 -1.05 -5.94
C LEU A 113 -6.33 -0.16 -5.17
N LEU A 114 -6.59 1.02 -5.71
CA LEU A 114 -7.35 2.08 -5.05
C LEU A 114 -8.70 2.27 -5.73
N ALA A 115 -9.76 2.39 -4.94
CA ALA A 115 -11.03 2.92 -5.43
C ALA A 115 -11.04 4.46 -5.36
N PRO A 116 -11.93 5.13 -6.12
CA PRO A 116 -12.15 6.55 -5.99
C PRO A 116 -12.43 6.97 -4.54
N LEU A 117 -11.90 8.12 -4.15
CA LEU A 117 -12.15 8.68 -2.82
C LEU A 117 -13.61 9.14 -2.72
N LYS A 118 -14.26 8.81 -1.61
CA LYS A 118 -15.59 9.31 -1.27
C LYS A 118 -15.46 10.35 -0.16
N LYS A 119 -15.96 11.56 -0.40
CA LYS A 119 -15.95 12.65 0.59
C LYS A 119 -17.35 12.86 1.13
N GLU A 120 -17.47 12.84 2.46
CA GLU A 120 -18.73 13.11 3.17
C GLU A 120 -18.47 14.10 4.29
N GLY A 121 -18.88 15.36 4.09
CA GLY A 121 -18.54 16.46 5.00
C GLY A 121 -17.01 16.61 5.17
N ASN A 122 -16.53 16.50 6.39
CA ASN A 122 -15.10 16.59 6.73
C ASN A 122 -14.38 15.21 6.71
N LYS A 123 -15.04 14.14 6.29
CA LYS A 123 -14.47 12.80 6.25
C LYS A 123 -14.15 12.38 4.81
N ILE A 124 -13.02 11.71 4.65
CA ILE A 124 -12.61 11.08 3.40
C ILE A 124 -12.60 9.57 3.64
N TYR A 125 -13.35 8.85 2.80
CA TYR A 125 -13.36 7.39 2.78
C TYR A 125 -12.50 6.91 1.62
N ALA A 126 -11.53 6.07 1.93
CA ALA A 126 -10.66 5.42 0.96
C ALA A 126 -10.88 3.91 1.04
N LYS A 127 -11.18 3.28 -0.09
CA LYS A 127 -11.27 1.83 -0.22
C LYS A 127 -10.12 1.33 -1.06
N ASN A 128 -9.52 0.23 -0.66
CA ASN A 128 -8.38 -0.37 -1.34
C ASN A 128 -8.37 -1.88 -1.17
N ILE A 129 -7.57 -2.54 -2.01
CA ILE A 129 -7.13 -3.91 -1.83
C ILE A 129 -5.62 -3.98 -1.99
N CYS A 130 -4.95 -4.69 -1.10
CA CYS A 130 -3.51 -4.92 -1.16
C CYS A 130 -3.23 -6.33 -1.71
N ILE A 131 -2.50 -6.37 -2.81
CA ILE A 131 -1.96 -7.61 -3.39
C ILE A 131 -0.45 -7.58 -3.14
N PHE A 132 0.06 -8.54 -2.37
CA PHE A 132 1.45 -8.53 -1.93
C PHE A 132 2.13 -9.88 -2.18
N ALA A 133 3.43 -9.94 -1.95
CA ALA A 133 4.28 -11.09 -2.19
C ALA A 133 4.05 -11.71 -3.59
N ASP A 134 3.59 -12.93 -3.68
CA ASP A 134 3.38 -13.66 -4.94
C ASP A 134 1.91 -13.67 -5.42
N GLY A 135 1.07 -12.82 -4.83
CA GLY A 135 -0.35 -12.67 -5.20
C GLY A 135 -1.30 -12.91 -4.04
N GLU A 136 -0.82 -12.78 -2.80
CA GLU A 136 -1.64 -12.85 -1.61
C GLU A 136 -2.50 -11.60 -1.48
N VAL A 137 -3.74 -11.80 -1.03
CA VAL A 137 -4.69 -10.74 -0.73
C VAL A 137 -4.72 -10.48 0.77
N ASP A 138 -4.40 -9.26 1.19
CA ASP A 138 -4.58 -8.89 2.58
C ASP A 138 -6.06 -8.69 2.89
N ARG A 139 -6.55 -9.39 3.91
CA ARG A 139 -7.93 -9.26 4.43
C ARG A 139 -8.08 -8.12 5.43
N SER A 140 -6.97 -7.45 5.75
CA SER A 140 -6.95 -6.26 6.60
C SER A 140 -6.83 -4.98 5.74
N PRO A 141 -6.97 -3.78 6.32
CA PRO A 141 -6.65 -2.51 5.64
C PRO A 141 -5.18 -2.36 5.26
N THR A 142 -4.31 -3.27 5.68
CA THR A 142 -2.85 -3.31 5.51
C THR A 142 -2.15 -2.10 6.12
N GLY A 143 -1.45 -2.28 7.25
CA GLY A 143 -0.90 -1.17 8.06
C GLY A 143 0.13 -0.30 7.34
N THR A 144 1.18 -0.93 6.77
CA THR A 144 2.27 -0.22 6.10
C THR A 144 1.80 0.58 4.89
N PRO A 145 1.07 0.03 3.91
CA PRO A 145 0.61 0.82 2.79
C PRO A 145 -0.52 1.80 3.16
N SER A 146 -1.27 1.60 4.24
CA SER A 146 -2.20 2.63 4.72
C SER A 146 -1.46 3.90 5.15
N GLY A 147 -0.30 3.77 5.82
CA GLY A 147 0.59 4.89 6.12
C GLY A 147 1.08 5.60 4.86
N GLY A 148 1.51 4.83 3.85
CA GLY A 148 1.88 5.37 2.53
C GLY A 148 0.72 6.10 1.84
N ARG A 149 -0.52 5.57 1.94
CA ARG A 149 -1.70 6.25 1.38
C ARG A 149 -1.97 7.60 2.05
N VAL A 150 -1.79 7.69 3.36
CA VAL A 150 -1.90 8.97 4.09
C VAL A 150 -0.85 9.97 3.60
N ALA A 151 0.41 9.54 3.42
CA ALA A 151 1.45 10.40 2.88
C ALA A 151 1.12 10.87 1.45
N GLN A 152 0.58 9.99 0.60
CA GLN A 152 0.13 10.33 -0.75
C GLN A 152 -1.00 11.37 -0.74
N LEU A 153 -2.02 11.18 0.11
CA LEU A 153 -3.14 12.12 0.25
C LEU A 153 -2.70 13.47 0.80
N TYR A 154 -1.78 13.48 1.77
CA TYR A 154 -1.21 14.71 2.34
C TYR A 154 -0.43 15.52 1.29
N ALA A 155 0.32 14.86 0.43
CA ALA A 155 1.09 15.53 -0.62
C ALA A 155 0.23 16.08 -1.77
N CYS A 156 -1.05 15.68 -1.84
CA CYS A 156 -2.03 16.15 -2.84
C CYS A 156 -3.04 17.17 -2.27
N ALA A 157 -2.96 17.48 -0.96
CA ALA A 157 -3.84 18.44 -0.27
C ALA A 157 -3.28 19.86 -0.38
#